data_e49cd5102831847be04725af91e2b665
#
_entry.id   e49cd5102831847be04725af91e2b665
#
_cell.length_a   1.000
_cell.length_b   1.000
_cell.length_c   1.000
_cell.angle_alpha   90.00
_cell.angle_beta   90.00
_cell.angle_gamma   90.00
#
_symmetry.space_group_name_H-M   'P 1'
#
loop_
_entity.id
_entity.type
_entity.pdbx_description
1 polymer ?
#
loop_
_entity_poly.entity_id
_entity_poly.type
_entity_poly.pdbx_seq_one_letter_code
_entity_poly.pdbx_strand_id
1 'polypeptide(L)'
;VERVVVVDVETTGMSTLNGGRVIEIGAVMIDAGEVVADFGTLIRVNAPIHYGAERVHGISRAMLQGQPEPHQVWPAFCDFAGTASLVAHNYHFDRGFILHELGLLGLQLPNHWHCTLRLARKLLPRLDNHRLATVATAVLGEIPADCRQHRALDDARLTASVWLELKKRE
;
A
#
# COMPACT_ATOMS: atom_id res chain seq x y z
N VAL A 1 13.65 -6.31 16.85
CA VAL A 1 13.00 -6.30 15.54
C VAL A 1 12.38 -4.92 15.35
N GLU A 2 12.73 -4.24 14.26
CA GLU A 2 12.28 -2.88 13.96
C GLU A 2 10.77 -2.87 13.71
N ARG A 3 10.05 -1.86 14.27
CA ARG A 3 8.65 -1.62 13.94
C ARG A 3 8.55 -1.09 12.51
N VAL A 4 7.69 -1.67 11.70
CA VAL A 4 7.43 -1.24 10.32
C VAL A 4 5.93 -1.09 10.06
N VAL A 5 5.58 -0.22 9.12
CA VAL A 5 4.22 -0.07 8.60
C VAL A 5 4.23 -0.44 7.12
N VAL A 6 3.52 -1.49 6.78
CA VAL A 6 3.33 -1.92 5.40
C VAL A 6 2.14 -1.17 4.83
N VAL A 7 2.29 -0.54 3.67
CA VAL A 7 1.27 0.33 3.07
C VAL A 7 1.06 0.00 1.60
N ASP A 8 -0.17 0.15 1.17
CA ASP A 8 -0.61 0.05 -0.22
C ASP A 8 -1.68 1.10 -0.50
N VAL A 9 -1.76 1.60 -1.74
CA VAL A 9 -2.77 2.58 -2.16
C VAL A 9 -3.43 2.19 -3.46
N GLU A 10 -4.73 2.53 -3.59
CA GLU A 10 -5.44 2.53 -4.87
C GLU A 10 -5.68 3.96 -5.33
N THR A 11 -5.60 4.18 -6.63
CA THR A 11 -5.54 5.52 -7.21
C THR A 11 -6.53 5.71 -8.36
N THR A 12 -6.83 6.96 -8.69
CA THR A 12 -7.68 7.29 -9.85
C THR A 12 -6.99 7.07 -11.19
N GLY A 13 -5.67 6.87 -11.21
CA GLY A 13 -4.87 6.68 -12.42
C GLY A 13 -3.40 6.46 -12.08
N MET A 14 -2.54 6.36 -13.09
CA MET A 14 -1.15 5.90 -12.95
C MET A 14 -0.15 7.01 -12.59
N SER A 15 -0.54 8.29 -12.64
CA SER A 15 0.41 9.40 -12.49
C SER A 15 -0.21 10.59 -11.78
N THR A 16 0.48 11.10 -10.77
CA THR A 16 0.14 12.36 -10.09
C THR A 16 0.29 13.57 -11.02
N LEU A 17 1.21 13.53 -11.99
CA LEU A 17 1.39 14.60 -12.99
C LEU A 17 0.17 14.78 -13.88
N ASN A 18 -0.61 13.73 -14.09
CA ASN A 18 -1.86 13.75 -14.86
C ASN A 18 -3.09 13.92 -13.94
N GLY A 19 -2.92 14.44 -12.74
CA GLY A 19 -4.00 14.67 -11.79
C GLY A 19 -4.47 13.43 -11.03
N GLY A 20 -3.71 12.35 -11.05
CA GLY A 20 -4.01 11.14 -10.28
C GLY A 20 -4.03 11.39 -8.79
N ARG A 21 -5.01 10.83 -8.09
CA ARG A 21 -5.25 10.97 -6.65
C ARG A 21 -5.40 9.61 -6.00
N VAL A 22 -5.04 9.52 -4.73
CA VAL A 22 -5.31 8.33 -3.91
C VAL A 22 -6.79 8.29 -3.51
N ILE A 23 -7.43 7.14 -3.69
CA ILE A 23 -8.84 6.91 -3.33
C ILE A 23 -9.04 5.78 -2.32
N GLU A 24 -8.02 5.00 -2.04
CA GLU A 24 -7.99 4.06 -0.94
C GLU A 24 -6.57 3.95 -0.39
N ILE A 25 -6.45 3.84 0.92
CA ILE A 25 -5.20 3.51 1.60
C ILE A 25 -5.43 2.32 2.52
N GLY A 26 -4.50 1.40 2.52
CA GLY A 26 -4.41 0.31 3.49
C GLY A 26 -3.02 0.27 4.11
N ALA A 27 -2.96 0.10 5.41
CA ALA A 27 -1.69 -0.03 6.10
C ALA A 27 -1.78 -1.03 7.25
N VAL A 28 -0.67 -1.73 7.51
CA VAL A 28 -0.57 -2.76 8.54
C VAL A 28 0.70 -2.51 9.35
N MET A 29 0.57 -2.41 10.65
CA MET A 29 1.71 -2.25 11.55
C MET A 29 2.22 -3.62 12.00
N ILE A 30 3.51 -3.83 11.82
CA ILE A 30 4.25 -4.99 12.33
C ILE A 30 5.16 -4.51 13.46
N ASP A 31 5.06 -5.15 14.62
CA ASP A 31 5.95 -4.94 15.76
C ASP A 31 6.41 -6.30 16.29
N ALA A 32 7.70 -6.43 16.56
CA ALA A 32 8.31 -7.69 17.02
C ALA A 32 8.01 -8.92 16.12
N GLY A 33 7.74 -8.71 14.83
CA GLY A 33 7.45 -9.78 13.88
C GLY A 33 5.97 -10.19 13.81
N GLU A 34 5.08 -9.49 14.49
CA GLU A 34 3.65 -9.75 14.51
C GLU A 34 2.85 -8.54 14.01
N VAL A 35 1.72 -8.79 13.35
CA VAL A 35 0.77 -7.74 12.99
C VAL A 35 0.02 -7.30 14.26
N VAL A 36 0.15 -6.01 14.60
CA VAL A 36 -0.42 -5.46 15.84
C VAL A 36 -1.55 -4.46 15.62
N ALA A 37 -1.64 -3.85 14.44
CA ALA A 37 -2.69 -2.90 14.09
C ALA A 37 -2.86 -2.80 12.58
N ASP A 38 -4.01 -2.31 12.15
CA ASP A 38 -4.24 -1.91 10.76
C ASP A 38 -4.93 -0.55 10.64
N PHE A 39 -4.83 0.03 9.46
CA PHE A 39 -5.44 1.29 9.08
C PHE A 39 -5.93 1.14 7.64
N GLY A 40 -7.20 1.42 7.39
CA GLY A 40 -7.74 1.30 6.04
C GLY A 40 -8.96 2.15 5.84
N THR A 41 -9.01 2.88 4.72
CA THR A 41 -10.16 3.70 4.36
C THR A 41 -10.17 4.06 2.88
N LEU A 42 -11.38 4.17 2.31
CA LEU A 42 -11.60 4.92 1.09
C LEU A 42 -11.41 6.41 1.34
N ILE A 43 -11.05 7.17 0.31
CA ILE A 43 -10.81 8.61 0.39
C ILE A 43 -11.62 9.31 -0.69
N ARG A 44 -12.48 10.24 -0.29
CA ARG A 44 -13.30 11.03 -1.21
C ARG A 44 -12.46 12.12 -1.86
N VAL A 45 -12.30 12.04 -3.18
CA VAL A 45 -11.65 13.04 -4.01
C VAL A 45 -12.56 13.44 -5.17
N ASN A 46 -12.34 14.61 -5.76
CA ASN A 46 -13.13 15.09 -6.91
C ASN A 46 -12.52 14.67 -8.27
N ALA A 47 -11.32 14.11 -8.28
CA ALA A 47 -10.68 13.66 -9.52
C ALA A 47 -11.49 12.54 -10.20
N PRO A 48 -11.59 12.51 -11.53
CA PRO A 48 -12.21 11.40 -12.26
C PRO A 48 -11.40 10.12 -12.07
N ILE A 49 -12.09 9.00 -11.95
CA ILE A 49 -11.45 7.67 -11.90
C ILE A 49 -11.29 7.19 -13.34
N HIS A 50 -10.06 6.92 -13.76
CA HIS A 50 -9.80 6.35 -15.09
C HIS A 50 -10.39 4.95 -15.18
N TYR A 51 -11.04 4.65 -16.31
CA TYR A 51 -11.69 3.36 -16.55
C TYR A 51 -10.75 2.17 -16.30
N GLY A 52 -9.48 2.26 -16.74
CA GLY A 52 -8.49 1.22 -16.51
C GLY A 52 -8.19 0.98 -15.04
N ALA A 53 -8.15 2.03 -14.22
CA ALA A 53 -7.94 1.94 -12.77
C ALA A 53 -9.16 1.31 -12.09
N GLU A 54 -10.37 1.78 -12.40
CA GLU A 54 -11.62 1.23 -11.85
C GLU A 54 -11.77 -0.27 -12.16
N ARG A 55 -11.38 -0.70 -13.37
CA ARG A 55 -11.38 -2.14 -13.73
C ARG A 55 -10.43 -2.97 -12.88
N VAL A 56 -9.35 -2.40 -12.38
CA VAL A 56 -8.37 -3.10 -11.55
C VAL A 56 -8.86 -3.23 -10.11
N HIS A 57 -9.18 -2.12 -9.47
CA HIS A 57 -9.53 -2.10 -8.03
C HIS A 57 -11.03 -2.18 -7.74
N GLY A 58 -11.90 -1.95 -8.73
CA GLY A 58 -13.35 -2.04 -8.58
C GLY A 58 -13.98 -0.91 -7.75
N ILE A 59 -13.23 0.15 -7.42
CA ILE A 59 -13.72 1.27 -6.64
C ILE A 59 -14.40 2.26 -7.59
N SER A 60 -15.72 2.40 -7.47
CA SER A 60 -16.51 3.33 -8.24
C SER A 60 -16.61 4.70 -7.54
N ARG A 61 -16.95 5.73 -8.31
CA ARG A 61 -17.22 7.05 -7.76
C ARG A 61 -18.33 7.05 -6.70
N ALA A 62 -19.35 6.20 -6.89
CA ALA A 62 -20.45 6.06 -5.91
C ALA A 62 -19.93 5.56 -4.55
N MET A 63 -18.95 4.67 -4.54
CA MET A 63 -18.35 4.15 -3.30
C MET A 63 -17.60 5.23 -2.51
N LEU A 64 -17.14 6.28 -3.15
CA LEU A 64 -16.43 7.38 -2.49
C LEU A 64 -17.38 8.40 -1.84
N GLN A 65 -18.68 8.33 -2.11
CA GLN A 65 -19.66 9.22 -1.48
C GLN A 65 -19.72 8.95 0.03
N GLY A 66 -19.68 10.04 0.82
CA GLY A 66 -19.71 9.94 2.29
C GLY A 66 -18.42 9.44 2.93
N GLN A 67 -17.40 9.13 2.15
CA GLN A 67 -16.09 8.73 2.68
C GLN A 67 -15.31 9.95 3.17
N PRO A 68 -14.35 9.76 4.11
CA PRO A 68 -13.54 10.85 4.61
C PRO A 68 -12.71 11.51 3.50
N GLU A 69 -12.41 12.77 3.68
CA GLU A 69 -11.62 13.58 2.75
C GLU A 69 -10.11 13.49 3.05
N PRO A 70 -9.24 13.87 2.09
CA PRO A 70 -7.80 13.83 2.28
C PRO A 70 -7.30 14.52 3.55
N HIS A 71 -7.85 15.70 3.89
CA HIS A 71 -7.45 16.45 5.08
C HIS A 71 -7.77 15.76 6.41
N GLN A 72 -8.64 14.75 6.41
CA GLN A 72 -8.96 13.92 7.57
C GLN A 72 -8.09 12.65 7.59
N VAL A 73 -7.87 12.04 6.42
CA VAL A 73 -7.19 10.76 6.30
C VAL A 73 -5.68 10.88 6.47
N TRP A 74 -5.05 11.84 5.79
CA TRP A 74 -3.59 11.91 5.76
C TRP A 74 -2.94 12.26 7.10
N PRO A 75 -3.48 13.19 7.92
CA PRO A 75 -2.97 13.38 9.29
C PRO A 75 -3.10 12.11 10.13
N ALA A 76 -4.24 11.40 10.05
CA ALA A 76 -4.46 10.15 10.78
C ALA A 76 -3.48 9.05 10.34
N PHE A 77 -3.18 8.95 9.03
CA PHE A 77 -2.16 8.04 8.53
C PHE A 77 -0.76 8.40 9.03
N CYS A 78 -0.39 9.68 9.05
CA CYS A 78 0.89 10.12 9.62
C CYS A 78 1.02 9.75 11.10
N ASP A 79 -0.06 9.92 11.86
CA ASP A 79 -0.09 9.52 13.28
C ASP A 79 0.03 7.99 13.43
N PHE A 80 -0.65 7.23 12.58
CA PHE A 80 -0.54 5.76 12.56
C PHE A 80 0.88 5.31 12.21
N ALA A 81 1.50 5.91 11.19
CA ALA A 81 2.86 5.57 10.77
C ALA A 81 3.91 5.96 11.81
N GLY A 82 3.70 7.08 12.50
CA GLY A 82 4.66 7.61 13.46
C GLY A 82 6.07 7.69 12.90
N THR A 83 7.04 7.13 13.60
CA THR A 83 8.45 7.08 13.18
C THR A 83 8.86 5.73 12.57
N ALA A 84 7.91 4.80 12.36
CA ALA A 84 8.19 3.47 11.82
C ALA A 84 8.70 3.55 10.39
N SER A 85 9.58 2.64 9.98
CA SER A 85 9.94 2.47 8.58
C SER A 85 8.70 2.01 7.79
N LEU A 86 8.57 2.47 6.56
CA LEU A 86 7.48 2.11 5.66
C LEU A 86 7.91 1.00 4.68
N VAL A 87 7.01 0.10 4.38
CA VAL A 87 7.23 -1.02 3.46
C VAL A 87 6.13 -1.03 2.43
N ALA A 88 6.47 -1.18 1.15
CA ALA A 88 5.49 -1.40 0.09
C ALA A 88 6.03 -2.35 -0.98
N HIS A 89 5.13 -2.96 -1.76
CA HIS A 89 5.51 -3.73 -2.93
C HIS A 89 5.61 -2.82 -4.15
N ASN A 90 6.85 -2.58 -4.65
CA ASN A 90 7.14 -1.51 -5.62
C ASN A 90 6.90 -0.09 -5.07
N TYR A 91 7.50 0.19 -3.93
CA TYR A 91 7.27 1.40 -3.13
C TYR A 91 7.34 2.73 -3.88
N HIS A 92 7.98 2.80 -5.04
CA HIS A 92 8.06 4.04 -5.82
C HIS A 92 6.69 4.57 -6.22
N PHE A 93 5.74 3.68 -6.54
CA PHE A 93 4.38 4.04 -6.87
C PHE A 93 3.65 4.61 -5.64
N ASP A 94 3.55 3.81 -4.57
CA ASP A 94 2.83 4.20 -3.36
C ASP A 94 3.44 5.45 -2.72
N ARG A 95 4.76 5.48 -2.57
CA ARG A 95 5.48 6.63 -2.04
C ARG A 95 5.24 7.89 -2.85
N GLY A 96 5.28 7.80 -4.18
CA GLY A 96 5.04 8.94 -5.07
C GLY A 96 3.67 9.55 -4.86
N PHE A 97 2.63 8.74 -4.81
CA PHE A 97 1.27 9.17 -4.57
C PHE A 97 1.07 9.70 -3.14
N ILE A 98 1.55 8.99 -2.12
CA ILE A 98 1.44 9.41 -0.72
C ILE A 98 2.13 10.75 -0.49
N LEU A 99 3.36 10.92 -0.96
CA LEU A 99 4.07 12.19 -0.80
C LEU A 99 3.41 13.35 -1.56
N HIS A 100 2.80 13.07 -2.72
CA HIS A 100 2.01 14.06 -3.45
C HIS A 100 0.80 14.52 -2.63
N GLU A 101 0.01 13.57 -2.10
CA GLU A 101 -1.15 13.89 -1.26
C GLU A 101 -0.77 14.69 0.00
N LEU A 102 0.29 14.28 0.68
CA LEU A 102 0.80 14.99 1.86
C LEU A 102 1.28 16.41 1.51
N GLY A 103 1.97 16.54 0.37
CA GLY A 103 2.42 17.85 -0.14
C GLY A 103 1.27 18.83 -0.40
N LEU A 104 0.12 18.35 -0.90
CA LEU A 104 -1.08 19.17 -1.07
C LEU A 104 -1.63 19.74 0.26
N LEU A 105 -1.32 19.10 1.38
CA LEU A 105 -1.74 19.50 2.73
C LEU A 105 -0.62 20.14 3.55
N GLY A 106 0.58 20.33 2.97
CA GLY A 106 1.74 20.82 3.70
C GLY A 106 2.29 19.86 4.76
N LEU A 107 1.97 18.56 4.64
CA LEU A 107 2.44 17.52 5.55
C LEU A 107 3.71 16.86 5.03
N GLN A 108 4.49 16.28 5.94
CA GLN A 108 5.74 15.56 5.63
C GLN A 108 5.70 14.15 6.21
N LEU A 109 6.39 13.23 5.54
CA LEU A 109 6.56 11.83 5.95
C LEU A 109 8.03 11.45 5.74
N PRO A 110 8.91 11.77 6.69
CA PRO A 110 10.37 11.58 6.56
C PRO A 110 10.80 10.13 6.79
N ASN A 111 9.85 9.21 6.93
CA ASN A 111 10.09 7.81 7.24
C ASN A 111 10.96 7.13 6.17
N HIS A 112 11.80 6.20 6.61
CA HIS A 112 12.55 5.35 5.69
C HIS A 112 11.63 4.37 4.96
N TRP A 113 11.99 4.00 3.71
CA TRP A 113 11.18 3.10 2.88
C TRP A 113 11.93 1.83 2.49
N HIS A 114 11.27 0.69 2.65
CA HIS A 114 11.71 -0.61 2.17
C HIS A 114 10.82 -1.10 1.02
N CYS A 115 11.35 -1.97 0.17
CA CYS A 115 10.67 -2.47 -1.02
C CYS A 115 10.70 -3.99 -1.06
N THR A 116 9.55 -4.64 -0.90
CA THR A 116 9.45 -6.10 -1.00
C THR A 116 9.73 -6.59 -2.42
N LEU A 117 9.41 -5.82 -3.46
CA LEU A 117 9.77 -6.16 -4.85
C LEU A 117 11.28 -6.27 -5.05
N ARG A 118 12.05 -5.31 -4.52
CA ARG A 118 13.52 -5.34 -4.62
C ARG A 118 14.10 -6.50 -3.83
N LEU A 119 13.58 -6.73 -2.63
CA LEU A 119 14.00 -7.84 -1.78
C LEU A 119 13.67 -9.20 -2.43
N ALA A 120 12.47 -9.35 -2.98
CA ALA A 120 12.07 -10.55 -3.70
C ALA A 120 12.96 -10.82 -4.93
N ARG A 121 13.29 -9.80 -5.72
CA ARG A 121 14.23 -9.95 -6.86
C ARG A 121 15.60 -10.44 -6.43
N LYS A 122 16.09 -10.02 -5.26
CA LYS A 122 17.37 -10.46 -4.70
C LYS A 122 17.32 -11.91 -4.23
N LEU A 123 16.27 -12.29 -3.49
CA LEU A 123 16.16 -13.59 -2.82
C LEU A 123 15.56 -14.68 -3.71
N LEU A 124 14.73 -14.31 -4.68
CA LEU A 124 13.98 -15.22 -5.53
C LEU A 124 14.18 -14.91 -7.03
N PRO A 125 15.45 -14.87 -7.52
CA PRO A 125 15.75 -14.36 -8.86
C PRO A 125 15.19 -15.22 -10.01
N ARG A 126 14.70 -16.44 -9.71
CA ARG A 126 14.22 -17.40 -10.71
C ARG A 126 12.71 -17.36 -10.93
N LEU A 127 11.97 -16.46 -10.29
CA LEU A 127 10.54 -16.30 -10.54
C LEU A 127 10.29 -15.74 -11.93
N ASP A 128 9.26 -16.19 -12.61
CA ASP A 128 8.84 -15.69 -13.93
C ASP A 128 8.53 -14.18 -13.92
N ASN A 129 7.99 -13.71 -12.82
CA ASN A 129 7.81 -12.30 -12.52
C ASN A 129 7.78 -12.08 -11.00
N HIS A 130 7.88 -10.82 -10.58
CA HIS A 130 7.88 -10.46 -9.16
C HIS A 130 6.65 -9.60 -8.78
N ARG A 131 5.50 -9.85 -9.41
CA ARG A 131 4.23 -9.27 -8.97
C ARG A 131 3.89 -9.78 -7.57
N LEU A 132 3.16 -8.99 -6.79
CA LEU A 132 2.83 -9.35 -5.39
C LEU A 132 2.23 -10.76 -5.28
N ALA A 133 1.25 -11.10 -6.12
CA ALA A 133 0.63 -12.42 -6.12
C ALA A 133 1.63 -13.55 -6.40
N THR A 134 2.54 -13.38 -7.36
CA THR A 134 3.56 -14.38 -7.69
C THR A 134 4.54 -14.59 -6.53
N VAL A 135 5.01 -13.49 -5.94
CA VAL A 135 5.92 -13.55 -4.79
C VAL A 135 5.21 -14.17 -3.58
N ALA A 136 3.96 -13.76 -3.30
CA ALA A 136 3.16 -14.31 -2.21
C ALA A 136 2.99 -15.83 -2.35
N THR A 137 2.58 -16.31 -3.51
CA THR A 137 2.47 -17.76 -3.77
C THR A 137 3.79 -18.47 -3.55
N ALA A 138 4.91 -17.91 -3.99
CA ALA A 138 6.23 -18.52 -3.85
C ALA A 138 6.72 -18.61 -2.39
N VAL A 139 6.35 -17.68 -1.53
CA VAL A 139 6.84 -17.66 -0.14
C VAL A 139 5.84 -18.16 0.90
N LEU A 140 4.53 -18.05 0.61
CA LEU A 140 3.45 -18.47 1.51
C LEU A 140 2.83 -19.81 1.10
N GLY A 141 3.06 -20.28 -0.15
CA GLY A 141 2.42 -21.44 -0.76
C GLY A 141 1.11 -21.09 -1.46
N GLU A 142 0.24 -20.36 -0.82
CA GLU A 142 -1.03 -19.91 -1.39
C GLU A 142 -1.37 -18.48 -0.93
N ILE A 143 -2.21 -17.80 -1.68
CA ILE A 143 -2.80 -16.52 -1.28
C ILE A 143 -4.05 -16.82 -0.45
N PRO A 144 -4.24 -16.18 0.72
CA PRO A 144 -5.45 -16.37 1.51
C PRO A 144 -6.73 -16.16 0.69
N ALA A 145 -7.71 -17.06 0.82
CA ALA A 145 -8.93 -17.05 0.01
C ALA A 145 -9.81 -15.81 0.23
N ASP A 146 -9.66 -15.14 1.37
CA ASP A 146 -10.35 -13.90 1.75
C ASP A 146 -9.61 -12.64 1.29
N CYS A 147 -8.40 -12.76 0.73
CA CYS A 147 -7.63 -11.66 0.19
C CYS A 147 -8.25 -11.18 -1.14
N ARG A 148 -8.82 -9.99 -1.13
CA ARG A 148 -9.30 -9.31 -2.34
C ARG A 148 -8.16 -8.49 -2.94
N GLN A 149 -7.46 -9.07 -3.91
CA GLN A 149 -6.40 -8.38 -4.63
C GLN A 149 -6.92 -7.05 -5.21
N HIS A 150 -6.06 -6.05 -5.26
CA HIS A 150 -6.39 -4.69 -5.65
C HIS A 150 -7.43 -4.00 -4.73
N ARG A 151 -7.36 -4.31 -3.45
CA ARG A 151 -7.95 -3.57 -2.37
C ARG A 151 -6.83 -3.26 -1.36
N ALA A 152 -6.62 -1.99 -1.08
CA ALA A 152 -5.41 -1.51 -0.42
C ALA A 152 -5.09 -2.20 0.91
N LEU A 153 -6.08 -2.43 1.77
CA LEU A 153 -5.83 -3.11 3.05
C LEU A 153 -5.49 -4.59 2.87
N ASP A 154 -6.16 -5.29 1.96
CA ASP A 154 -5.88 -6.70 1.69
C ASP A 154 -4.49 -6.87 1.05
N ASP A 155 -4.11 -5.98 0.12
CA ASP A 155 -2.77 -5.99 -0.49
C ASP A 155 -1.68 -5.58 0.52
N ALA A 156 -1.95 -4.64 1.44
CA ALA A 156 -1.05 -4.33 2.54
C ALA A 156 -0.85 -5.53 3.50
N ARG A 157 -1.91 -6.27 3.83
CA ARG A 157 -1.83 -7.50 4.64
C ARG A 157 -1.04 -8.59 3.94
N LEU A 158 -1.29 -8.80 2.64
CA LEU A 158 -0.54 -9.76 1.83
C LEU A 158 0.94 -9.38 1.76
N THR A 159 1.23 -8.10 1.53
CA THR A 159 2.60 -7.56 1.51
C THR A 159 3.28 -7.70 2.88
N ALA A 160 2.55 -7.55 3.99
CA ALA A 160 3.07 -7.76 5.33
C ALA A 160 3.50 -9.22 5.56
N SER A 161 2.67 -10.19 5.13
CA SER A 161 3.01 -11.61 5.18
C SER A 161 4.24 -11.93 4.32
N VAL A 162 4.29 -11.38 3.11
CA VAL A 162 5.45 -11.50 2.20
C VAL A 162 6.71 -10.89 2.83
N TRP A 163 6.61 -9.70 3.43
CA TRP A 163 7.72 -9.04 4.11
C TRP A 163 8.31 -9.92 5.20
N LEU A 164 7.47 -10.46 6.08
CA LEU A 164 7.90 -11.33 7.18
C LEU A 164 8.62 -12.58 6.66
N GLU A 165 8.10 -13.23 5.62
CA GLU A 165 8.73 -14.42 5.04
C GLU A 165 10.05 -14.10 4.31
N LEU A 166 10.13 -12.99 3.58
CA LEU A 166 11.36 -12.57 2.94
C LEU A 166 12.44 -12.21 3.97
N LYS A 167 12.07 -11.55 5.07
CA LYS A 167 13.02 -11.21 6.15
C LYS A 167 13.60 -12.44 6.86
N LYS A 168 12.89 -13.55 6.95
CA LYS A 168 13.42 -14.83 7.46
C LYS A 168 14.48 -15.45 6.54
N ARG A 169 14.50 -15.06 5.25
CA ARG A 169 15.40 -15.59 4.21
C ARG A 169 16.61 -14.68 3.93
N GLU A 170 16.62 -13.49 4.51
CA GLU A 170 17.71 -12.52 4.35
C GLU A 170 18.91 -12.83 5.27
#